data_d41954a49f502f7c704a15546836367d
#
_entry.id   d41954a49f502f7c704a15546836367d
#
_cell.length_a   1.000
_cell.length_b   1.000
_cell.length_c   1.000
_cell.angle_alpha   90.00
_cell.angle_beta   90.00
_cell.angle_gamma   90.00
#
_symmetry.space_group_name_H-M   'P 1'
#
loop_
_entity.id
_entity.type
_entity.pdbx_description
1 polymer ?
#
loop_
_entity_poly.entity_id
_entity_poly.type
_entity_poly.pdbx_seq_one_letter_code
_entity_poly.pdbx_strand_id
1 'polypeptide(L)'
;LLLQGGATYQNSLIPMNINKEDTLGCFITGTWGKKTSEDFQKIFKNLELIDARNKQLNKYLENKYSGFQNIDYLHMTSNETIEGVQIQDFNSINHKNLIIDMSSDLGSYNFNFDNLSYVYAGAQKNMGIPGVTICLAKEEFLVDIDNPKYLNLKLLVNSNSVLNTPPTLSIYVLNLVTHWMIE
;
A
#
# COMPACT_ATOMS: atom_id res chain seq x y z
N LEU A 1 -12.02 -2.21 0.64
CA LEU A 1 -12.17 -1.85 2.06
C LEU A 1 -12.12 -0.34 2.24
N LEU A 2 -12.89 0.15 3.21
CA LEU A 2 -12.82 1.53 3.69
C LEU A 2 -12.47 1.49 5.18
N LEU A 3 -11.18 1.68 5.48
CA LEU A 3 -10.68 1.54 6.83
C LEU A 3 -10.58 2.90 7.53
N GLN A 4 -10.92 2.94 8.81
CA GLN A 4 -10.77 4.11 9.65
C GLN A 4 -9.27 4.43 9.85
N GLY A 5 -8.91 5.70 9.78
CA GLY A 5 -7.54 6.18 9.94
C GLY A 5 -6.90 6.64 8.63
N GLY A 6 -5.64 7.01 8.70
CA GLY A 6 -4.83 7.42 7.53
C GLY A 6 -3.91 6.32 7.02
N ALA A 7 -3.20 6.59 5.92
CA ALA A 7 -2.23 5.67 5.32
C ALA A 7 -1.17 5.16 6.30
N THR A 8 -0.74 5.98 7.27
CA THR A 8 0.24 5.58 8.29
C THR A 8 -0.21 4.36 9.12
N TYR A 9 -1.52 4.14 9.27
CA TYR A 9 -2.04 2.93 9.95
C TYR A 9 -1.65 1.65 9.19
N GLN A 10 -1.51 1.72 7.87
CA GLN A 10 -1.11 0.60 7.02
C GLN A 10 0.32 0.13 7.33
N ASN A 11 1.18 1.02 7.85
CA ASN A 11 2.52 0.64 8.27
C ASN A 11 2.53 -0.39 9.42
N SER A 12 1.45 -0.49 10.18
CA SER A 12 1.26 -1.56 11.17
C SER A 12 0.43 -2.70 10.62
N LEU A 13 -0.64 -2.39 9.88
CA LEU A 13 -1.58 -3.39 9.40
C LEU A 13 -0.90 -4.38 8.42
N ILE A 14 -0.13 -3.88 7.45
CA ILE A 14 0.53 -4.70 6.42
C ILE A 14 1.47 -5.73 7.05
N PRO A 15 2.51 -5.35 7.83
CA PRO A 15 3.47 -6.32 8.34
C PRO A 15 2.85 -7.30 9.35
N MET A 16 1.73 -6.95 9.98
CA MET A 16 1.00 -7.85 10.86
C MET A 16 0.13 -8.87 10.11
N ASN A 17 -0.14 -8.65 8.81
CA ASN A 17 -0.97 -9.53 7.99
C ASN A 17 -0.18 -10.26 6.89
N ILE A 18 1.13 -10.39 7.05
CA ILE A 18 2.04 -11.21 6.25
C ILE A 18 2.56 -12.34 7.15
N ASN A 19 2.71 -13.56 6.62
CA ASN A 19 3.28 -14.67 7.38
C ASN A 19 4.72 -14.33 7.80
N LYS A 20 5.10 -14.74 8.99
CA LYS A 20 6.42 -14.44 9.58
C LYS A 20 7.58 -15.07 8.80
N GLU A 21 7.28 -16.13 8.06
CA GLU A 21 8.24 -16.85 7.23
C GLU A 21 8.46 -16.19 5.85
N ASP A 22 7.49 -15.36 5.41
CA ASP A 22 7.60 -14.63 4.15
C ASP A 22 8.61 -13.48 4.29
N THR A 23 9.20 -13.06 3.18
CA THR A 23 10.10 -11.91 3.11
C THR A 23 9.35 -10.68 2.60
N LEU A 24 9.31 -9.64 3.41
CA LEU A 24 8.76 -8.34 3.03
C LEU A 24 9.88 -7.42 2.54
N GLY A 25 9.83 -7.01 1.29
CA GLY A 25 10.73 -5.99 0.73
C GLY A 25 10.14 -4.61 0.87
N CYS A 26 10.99 -3.60 1.08
CA CYS A 26 10.60 -2.21 1.00
C CYS A 26 11.48 -1.47 -0.01
N PHE A 27 10.89 -1.11 -1.16
CA PHE A 27 11.55 -0.36 -2.21
C PHE A 27 11.41 1.14 -1.93
N ILE A 28 12.49 1.76 -1.47
CA ILE A 28 12.52 3.13 -0.98
C ILE A 28 12.96 4.05 -2.11
N THR A 29 12.03 4.86 -2.62
CA THR A 29 12.28 5.84 -3.69
C THR A 29 12.26 7.28 -3.21
N GLY A 30 11.76 7.52 -1.99
CA GLY A 30 11.70 8.84 -1.37
C GLY A 30 11.44 8.82 0.13
N THR A 31 10.97 9.93 0.63
CA THR A 31 10.74 10.16 2.07
C THR A 31 9.62 9.29 2.64
N TRP A 32 8.54 9.09 1.89
CA TRP A 32 7.39 8.32 2.38
C TRP A 32 7.71 6.83 2.49
N GLY A 33 8.33 6.25 1.45
CA GLY A 33 8.81 4.88 1.49
C GLY A 33 9.84 4.66 2.62
N LYS A 34 10.71 5.64 2.89
CA LYS A 34 11.63 5.57 4.03
C LYS A 34 10.89 5.51 5.38
N LYS A 35 9.93 6.39 5.62
CA LYS A 35 9.14 6.38 6.86
C LYS A 35 8.40 5.06 7.05
N THR A 36 7.81 4.54 6.00
CA THR A 36 7.15 3.21 6.04
C THR A 36 8.14 2.12 6.40
N SER A 37 9.34 2.12 5.80
CA SER A 37 10.37 1.11 6.11
C SER A 37 10.84 1.17 7.57
N GLU A 38 10.93 2.36 8.16
CA GLU A 38 11.28 2.56 9.57
C GLU A 38 10.24 1.98 10.52
N ASP A 39 8.95 2.01 10.15
CA ASP A 39 7.89 1.39 10.92
C ASP A 39 7.85 -0.13 10.71
N PHE A 40 8.04 -0.61 9.48
CA PHE A 40 8.13 -2.04 9.19
C PHE A 40 9.26 -2.72 9.98
N GLN A 41 10.42 -2.08 10.09
CA GLN A 41 11.56 -2.59 10.87
C GLN A 41 11.25 -2.84 12.35
N LYS A 42 10.29 -2.12 12.92
CA LYS A 42 9.88 -2.30 14.32
C LYS A 42 8.99 -3.53 14.53
N ILE A 43 8.31 -3.97 13.47
CA ILE A 43 7.23 -4.96 13.53
C ILE A 43 7.66 -6.28 12.87
N PHE A 44 8.35 -6.22 11.74
CA PHE A 44 8.63 -7.36 10.88
C PHE A 44 10.12 -7.67 10.83
N LYS A 45 10.49 -8.92 11.14
CA LYS A 45 11.91 -9.29 11.25
C LYS A 45 12.54 -9.63 9.91
N ASN A 46 11.80 -10.33 9.04
CA ASN A 46 12.29 -10.78 7.74
C ASN A 46 12.05 -9.68 6.68
N LEU A 47 12.67 -8.51 6.89
CA LEU A 47 12.52 -7.31 6.08
C LEU A 47 13.78 -7.03 5.26
N GLU A 48 13.61 -6.86 3.95
CA GLU A 48 14.67 -6.39 3.04
C GLU A 48 14.44 -4.93 2.63
N LEU A 49 15.48 -4.11 2.75
CA LEU A 49 15.44 -2.70 2.35
C LEU A 49 16.23 -2.48 1.05
N ILE A 50 15.55 -1.91 0.06
CA ILE A 50 16.15 -1.57 -1.24
C ILE A 50 16.07 -0.06 -1.41
N ASP A 51 17.13 0.64 -1.02
CA ASP A 51 17.20 2.10 -1.08
C ASP A 51 17.65 2.58 -2.47
N ALA A 52 16.71 3.15 -3.22
CA ALA A 52 16.91 3.68 -4.56
C ALA A 52 16.92 5.21 -4.63
N ARG A 53 16.85 5.94 -3.50
CA ARG A 53 16.65 7.39 -3.46
C ARG A 53 17.72 8.20 -4.19
N ASN A 54 18.97 7.79 -4.16
CA ASN A 54 20.10 8.51 -4.79
C ASN A 54 20.66 7.75 -6.00
N LYS A 55 19.88 6.81 -6.55
CA LYS A 55 20.31 5.95 -7.65
C LYS A 55 19.44 6.21 -8.87
N GLN A 56 19.96 5.83 -10.02
CA GLN A 56 19.16 5.89 -11.26
C GLN A 56 17.98 4.92 -11.13
N LEU A 57 16.79 5.43 -10.85
CA LEU A 57 15.57 4.64 -10.65
C LEU A 57 15.32 3.67 -11.81
N ASN A 58 15.58 4.10 -13.06
CA ASN A 58 15.43 3.27 -14.25
C ASN A 58 16.16 1.93 -14.19
N LYS A 59 17.27 1.84 -13.47
CA LYS A 59 18.01 0.58 -13.27
C LYS A 59 17.16 -0.49 -12.55
N TYR A 60 16.25 -0.07 -11.67
CA TYR A 60 15.37 -0.96 -10.91
C TYR A 60 14.07 -1.26 -11.66
N LEU A 61 13.67 -0.36 -12.57
CA LEU A 61 12.46 -0.50 -13.39
C LEU A 61 12.70 -1.32 -14.67
N GLU A 62 13.96 -1.63 -14.98
CA GLU A 62 14.24 -2.54 -16.07
C GLU A 62 13.83 -3.97 -15.68
N ASN A 63 13.04 -4.64 -16.53
CA ASN A 63 12.58 -6.03 -16.34
C ASN A 63 13.68 -7.06 -16.08
N LYS A 64 14.95 -6.65 -16.13
CA LYS A 64 16.15 -7.47 -15.88
C LYS A 64 16.66 -7.37 -14.43
N TYR A 65 16.11 -6.47 -13.62
CA TYR A 65 16.57 -6.37 -12.23
C TYR A 65 16.09 -7.58 -11.42
N SER A 66 17.04 -8.39 -10.97
CA SER A 66 16.80 -9.65 -10.26
C SER A 66 16.81 -9.51 -8.73
N GLY A 67 17.05 -8.31 -8.20
CA GLY A 67 17.16 -8.08 -6.76
C GLY A 67 15.88 -8.24 -5.96
N PHE A 68 14.74 -8.44 -6.64
CA PHE A 68 13.44 -8.68 -5.98
C PHE A 68 13.05 -10.17 -5.92
N GLN A 69 13.85 -11.09 -6.48
CA GLN A 69 13.45 -12.49 -6.68
C GLN A 69 13.24 -13.29 -5.39
N ASN A 70 13.95 -12.92 -4.31
CA ASN A 70 13.85 -13.60 -3.02
C ASN A 70 12.86 -12.89 -2.05
N ILE A 71 12.07 -11.96 -2.56
CA ILE A 71 11.10 -11.21 -1.79
C ILE A 71 9.71 -11.77 -2.11
N ASP A 72 8.92 -12.09 -1.09
CA ASP A 72 7.56 -12.60 -1.28
C ASP A 72 6.57 -11.47 -1.55
N TYR A 73 6.70 -10.35 -0.84
CA TYR A 73 5.91 -9.13 -1.03
C TYR A 73 6.82 -7.91 -1.10
N LEU A 74 6.61 -7.05 -2.09
CA LEU A 74 7.39 -5.82 -2.26
C LEU A 74 6.53 -4.58 -2.06
N HIS A 75 6.79 -3.85 -0.99
CA HIS A 75 6.15 -2.56 -0.73
C HIS A 75 6.87 -1.42 -1.44
N MET A 76 6.10 -0.48 -1.98
CA MET A 76 6.59 0.78 -2.56
C MET A 76 5.54 1.90 -2.48
N THR A 77 6.00 3.14 -2.61
CA THR A 77 5.16 4.32 -2.77
C THR A 77 5.11 4.70 -4.25
N SER A 78 3.91 4.79 -4.84
CA SER A 78 3.73 5.13 -6.26
C SER A 78 4.20 6.54 -6.58
N ASN A 79 3.95 7.50 -5.68
CA ASN A 79 4.27 8.91 -5.88
C ASN A 79 4.87 9.55 -4.61
N GLU A 80 6.17 9.71 -4.62
CA GLU A 80 6.95 10.42 -3.59
C GLU A 80 6.85 11.92 -3.82
N THR A 81 5.88 12.54 -3.17
CA THR A 81 5.48 13.94 -3.43
C THR A 81 6.52 14.99 -3.02
N ILE A 82 7.47 14.63 -2.16
CA ILE A 82 8.56 15.53 -1.73
C ILE A 82 9.67 15.55 -2.80
N GLU A 83 10.05 14.37 -3.29
CA GLU A 83 11.12 14.19 -4.27
C GLU A 83 10.63 14.37 -5.72
N GLY A 84 9.32 14.31 -5.95
CA GLY A 84 8.73 14.34 -7.29
C GLY A 84 9.00 13.07 -8.11
N VAL A 85 9.11 11.93 -7.43
CA VAL A 85 9.33 10.62 -8.07
C VAL A 85 8.01 9.88 -8.15
N GLN A 86 7.56 9.56 -9.36
CA GLN A 86 6.32 8.80 -9.59
C GLN A 86 6.58 7.58 -10.48
N ILE A 87 5.97 6.44 -10.10
CA ILE A 87 5.98 5.19 -10.85
C ILE A 87 4.53 4.86 -11.19
N GLN A 88 4.17 4.94 -12.45
CA GLN A 88 2.80 4.66 -12.94
C GLN A 88 2.66 3.27 -13.57
N ASP A 89 3.73 2.75 -14.17
CA ASP A 89 3.75 1.41 -14.74
C ASP A 89 4.34 0.39 -13.76
N PHE A 90 3.48 -0.26 -13.00
CA PHE A 90 3.88 -1.29 -12.04
C PHE A 90 4.33 -2.59 -12.72
N ASN A 91 4.03 -2.81 -14.01
CA ASN A 91 4.55 -3.94 -14.76
C ASN A 91 6.05 -3.79 -15.08
N SER A 92 6.59 -2.56 -15.01
CA SER A 92 8.03 -2.32 -15.11
C SER A 92 8.80 -2.86 -13.91
N ILE A 93 8.12 -3.10 -12.79
CA ILE A 93 8.69 -3.77 -11.62
C ILE A 93 8.58 -5.28 -11.83
N ASN A 94 9.73 -5.94 -11.93
CA ASN A 94 9.77 -7.40 -12.10
C ASN A 94 9.45 -8.13 -10.78
N HIS A 95 8.21 -7.95 -10.28
CA HIS A 95 7.69 -8.59 -9.08
C HIS A 95 6.18 -8.81 -9.19
N LYS A 96 5.69 -9.95 -8.71
CA LYS A 96 4.27 -10.35 -8.87
C LYS A 96 3.36 -10.00 -7.68
N ASN A 97 3.93 -9.66 -6.52
CA ASN A 97 3.17 -9.39 -5.29
C ASN A 97 3.52 -8.00 -4.75
N LEU A 98 3.06 -6.97 -5.45
CA LEU A 98 3.30 -5.59 -5.05
C LEU A 98 2.29 -5.12 -4.01
N ILE A 99 2.79 -4.37 -3.03
CA ILE A 99 2.01 -3.62 -2.05
C ILE A 99 2.29 -2.14 -2.30
N ILE A 100 1.26 -1.36 -2.67
CA ILE A 100 1.46 0.01 -3.16
C ILE A 100 0.74 1.03 -2.28
N ASP A 101 1.49 2.03 -1.80
CA ASP A 101 0.93 3.28 -1.29
C ASP A 101 0.60 4.21 -2.46
N MET A 102 -0.67 4.38 -2.75
CA MET A 102 -1.20 5.31 -3.76
C MET A 102 -1.91 6.51 -3.13
N SER A 103 -1.56 6.91 -1.92
CA SER A 103 -2.28 7.98 -1.20
C SER A 103 -2.37 9.29 -1.96
N SER A 104 -1.40 9.61 -2.81
CA SER A 104 -1.38 10.87 -3.54
C SER A 104 -1.92 10.81 -4.96
N ASP A 105 -2.06 9.62 -5.53
CA ASP A 105 -2.36 9.47 -6.96
C ASP A 105 -3.39 8.39 -7.31
N LEU A 106 -4.02 7.74 -6.33
CA LEU A 106 -5.15 6.86 -6.58
C LEU A 106 -6.27 7.62 -7.31
N GLY A 107 -6.75 7.09 -8.43
CA GLY A 107 -7.78 7.71 -9.27
C GLY A 107 -7.28 8.79 -10.21
N SER A 108 -5.98 9.11 -10.25
CA SER A 108 -5.42 10.11 -11.17
C SER A 108 -5.04 9.53 -12.56
N TYR A 109 -4.91 8.22 -12.66
CA TYR A 109 -4.60 7.51 -13.89
C TYR A 109 -5.09 6.04 -13.82
N ASN A 110 -5.19 5.41 -14.98
CA ASN A 110 -5.49 3.98 -15.05
C ASN A 110 -4.24 3.15 -14.79
N PHE A 111 -4.37 2.11 -13.98
CA PHE A 111 -3.28 1.17 -13.71
C PHE A 111 -3.78 -0.28 -13.74
N ASN A 112 -2.87 -1.20 -14.02
CA ASN A 112 -3.16 -2.63 -14.05
C ASN A 112 -2.98 -3.25 -12.65
N PHE A 113 -3.90 -4.13 -12.26
CA PHE A 113 -3.88 -4.84 -10.98
C PHE A 113 -3.18 -6.20 -11.02
N ASP A 114 -2.67 -6.66 -12.17
CA ASP A 114 -2.22 -8.06 -12.35
C ASP A 114 -1.15 -8.49 -11.34
N ASN A 115 -0.17 -7.64 -11.06
CA ASN A 115 0.91 -7.90 -10.11
C ASN A 115 0.76 -7.18 -8.75
N LEU A 116 -0.41 -6.61 -8.48
CA LEU A 116 -0.69 -5.97 -7.20
C LEU A 116 -1.37 -6.96 -6.26
N SER A 117 -0.86 -7.12 -5.04
CA SER A 117 -1.51 -7.89 -3.98
C SER A 117 -2.31 -7.01 -3.04
N TYR A 118 -1.81 -5.80 -2.78
CA TYR A 118 -2.48 -4.84 -1.91
C TYR A 118 -2.19 -3.41 -2.35
N VAL A 119 -3.24 -2.59 -2.42
CA VAL A 119 -3.12 -1.15 -2.70
C VAL A 119 -3.84 -0.40 -1.59
N TYR A 120 -3.24 0.68 -1.12
CA TYR A 120 -3.90 1.54 -0.16
C TYR A 120 -3.70 3.03 -0.47
N ALA A 121 -4.66 3.84 -0.07
CA ALA A 121 -4.63 5.28 -0.23
C ALA A 121 -5.35 5.98 0.91
N GLY A 122 -4.66 6.83 1.65
CA GLY A 122 -5.31 7.78 2.55
C GLY A 122 -6.08 8.82 1.74
N ALA A 123 -7.38 8.99 2.04
CA ALA A 123 -8.27 9.82 1.21
C ALA A 123 -7.90 11.31 1.18
N GLN A 124 -7.18 11.82 2.16
CA GLN A 124 -6.93 13.25 2.38
C GLN A 124 -6.17 14.00 1.28
N LYS A 125 -5.66 13.31 0.26
CA LYS A 125 -4.95 13.94 -0.86
C LYS A 125 -5.87 14.02 -2.09
N ASN A 126 -6.05 12.90 -2.80
CA ASN A 126 -6.77 12.89 -4.07
C ASN A 126 -8.23 12.44 -3.97
N MET A 127 -8.61 11.70 -2.93
CA MET A 127 -9.90 11.02 -2.85
C MET A 127 -10.91 11.67 -1.88
N GLY A 128 -10.53 12.73 -1.15
CA GLY A 128 -11.44 13.38 -0.21
C GLY A 128 -10.77 14.02 0.99
N ILE A 129 -11.32 13.80 2.19
CA ILE A 129 -10.85 14.36 3.46
C ILE A 129 -10.19 13.28 4.34
N PRO A 130 -9.40 13.67 5.38
CA PRO A 130 -8.79 12.70 6.28
C PRO A 130 -9.83 11.87 7.05
N GLY A 131 -9.42 10.70 7.54
CA GLY A 131 -10.22 9.83 8.41
C GLY A 131 -10.59 8.48 7.79
N VAL A 132 -10.42 8.30 6.48
CA VAL A 132 -10.62 7.02 5.79
C VAL A 132 -9.42 6.68 4.91
N THR A 133 -9.05 5.40 4.88
CA THR A 133 -8.10 4.82 3.94
C THR A 133 -8.84 3.83 3.04
N ILE A 134 -8.69 4.00 1.72
CA ILE A 134 -9.20 3.07 0.72
C ILE A 134 -8.17 1.94 0.60
N CYS A 135 -8.62 0.69 0.66
CA CYS A 135 -7.73 -0.46 0.46
C CYS A 135 -8.36 -1.43 -0.55
N LEU A 136 -7.54 -1.89 -1.48
CA LEU A 136 -7.85 -2.92 -2.46
C LEU A 136 -6.92 -4.10 -2.17
N ALA A 137 -7.46 -5.28 -1.93
CA ALA A 137 -6.69 -6.48 -1.61
C ALA A 137 -7.11 -7.62 -2.51
N LYS A 138 -6.15 -8.36 -3.05
CA LYS A 138 -6.44 -9.67 -3.64
C LYS A 138 -6.77 -10.67 -2.54
N GLU A 139 -7.58 -11.68 -2.87
CA GLU A 139 -7.99 -12.70 -1.90
C GLU A 139 -6.79 -13.48 -1.35
N GLU A 140 -5.80 -13.73 -2.21
CA GLU A 140 -4.58 -14.45 -1.85
C GLU A 140 -3.71 -13.69 -0.82
N PHE A 141 -3.89 -12.37 -0.70
CA PHE A 141 -3.22 -11.57 0.33
C PHE A 141 -3.86 -11.70 1.72
N LEU A 142 -5.10 -12.21 1.78
CA LEU A 142 -5.89 -12.28 3.01
C LEU A 142 -5.61 -13.57 3.79
N VAL A 143 -4.43 -13.66 4.41
CA VAL A 143 -4.05 -14.81 5.23
C VAL A 143 -4.76 -14.80 6.59
N ASP A 144 -4.93 -16.00 7.17
CA ASP A 144 -5.55 -16.17 8.48
C ASP A 144 -4.48 -16.12 9.57
N ILE A 145 -4.33 -14.93 10.17
CA ILE A 145 -3.33 -14.67 11.21
C ILE A 145 -4.06 -14.26 12.49
N ASP A 146 -3.67 -14.84 13.62
CA ASP A 146 -4.21 -14.47 14.94
C ASP A 146 -3.64 -13.13 15.41
N ASN A 147 -4.33 -12.06 15.03
CA ASN A 147 -4.02 -10.69 15.38
C ASN A 147 -5.15 -10.07 16.22
N PRO A 148 -4.87 -8.99 16.99
CA PRO A 148 -5.93 -8.17 17.55
C PRO A 148 -6.93 -7.77 16.48
N LYS A 149 -8.23 -7.82 16.79
CA LYS A 149 -9.33 -7.69 15.82
C LYS A 149 -9.17 -6.55 14.83
N TYR A 150 -8.75 -5.37 15.31
CA TYR A 150 -8.59 -4.18 14.46
C TYR A 150 -7.34 -4.23 13.57
N LEU A 151 -6.39 -5.12 13.86
CA LEU A 151 -5.18 -5.38 13.08
C LEU A 151 -5.25 -6.67 12.26
N ASN A 152 -6.43 -7.29 12.17
CA ASN A 152 -6.68 -8.50 11.38
C ASN A 152 -7.41 -8.12 10.08
N LEU A 153 -6.66 -8.11 8.97
CA LEU A 153 -7.18 -7.67 7.66
C LEU A 153 -8.31 -8.58 7.15
N LYS A 154 -8.18 -9.89 7.35
CA LYS A 154 -9.22 -10.85 6.96
C LYS A 154 -10.53 -10.63 7.71
N LEU A 155 -10.45 -10.32 9.01
CA LEU A 155 -11.61 -10.00 9.82
C LEU A 155 -12.25 -8.66 9.38
N LEU A 156 -11.43 -7.65 9.05
CA LEU A 156 -11.90 -6.37 8.51
C LEU A 156 -12.65 -6.56 7.18
N VAL A 157 -12.16 -7.45 6.31
CA VAL A 157 -12.86 -7.84 5.06
C VAL A 157 -14.19 -8.52 5.37
N ASN A 158 -14.18 -9.53 6.22
CA ASN A 158 -15.38 -10.33 6.56
C ASN A 158 -16.47 -9.48 7.22
N SER A 159 -16.09 -8.39 7.90
CA SER A 159 -17.03 -7.43 8.48
C SER A 159 -17.41 -6.28 7.55
N ASN A 160 -17.07 -6.36 6.25
CA ASN A 160 -17.32 -5.31 5.25
C ASN A 160 -16.81 -3.93 5.70
N SER A 161 -15.66 -3.88 6.35
CA SER A 161 -15.07 -2.66 6.95
C SER A 161 -15.85 -2.08 8.15
N VAL A 162 -16.92 -2.72 8.60
CA VAL A 162 -17.79 -2.25 9.70
C VAL A 162 -17.57 -3.08 10.97
N LEU A 163 -16.30 -3.24 11.36
CA LEU A 163 -15.95 -3.90 12.63
C LEU A 163 -16.26 -2.98 13.83
N ASN A 164 -16.17 -1.68 13.63
CA ASN A 164 -16.54 -0.61 14.55
C ASN A 164 -17.24 0.52 13.78
N THR A 165 -17.63 1.59 14.47
CA THR A 165 -18.30 2.75 13.84
C THR A 165 -17.44 3.35 12.74
N PRO A 166 -17.91 3.37 11.48
CA PRO A 166 -17.13 3.89 10.36
C PRO A 166 -17.03 5.42 10.38
N PRO A 167 -16.02 6.03 9.76
CA PRO A 167 -15.87 7.49 9.64
C PRO A 167 -16.84 8.03 8.58
N THR A 168 -18.14 8.10 8.90
CA THR A 168 -19.23 8.35 7.96
C THR A 168 -19.08 9.63 7.15
N LEU A 169 -18.61 10.73 7.75
CA LEU A 169 -18.38 11.98 7.02
C LEU A 169 -17.28 11.82 5.95
N SER A 170 -16.17 11.17 6.30
CA SER A 170 -15.07 10.95 5.35
C SER A 170 -15.50 10.04 4.21
N ILE A 171 -16.29 9.01 4.50
CA ILE A 171 -16.86 8.10 3.49
C ILE A 171 -17.88 8.85 2.59
N TYR A 172 -18.68 9.71 3.17
CA TYR A 172 -19.61 10.52 2.39
C TYR A 172 -18.89 11.45 1.39
N VAL A 173 -17.85 12.17 1.85
CA VAL A 173 -17.04 13.02 0.97
C VAL A 173 -16.31 12.19 -0.08
N LEU A 174 -15.74 11.04 0.28
CA LEU A 174 -15.14 10.10 -0.68
C LEU A 174 -16.14 9.70 -1.77
N ASN A 175 -17.37 9.38 -1.39
CA ASN A 175 -18.44 9.05 -2.35
C ASN A 175 -18.73 10.21 -3.32
N LEU A 176 -18.80 11.45 -2.84
CA LEU A 176 -19.00 12.62 -3.70
C LEU A 176 -17.85 12.83 -4.68
N VAL A 177 -16.60 12.69 -4.19
CA VAL A 177 -15.40 12.83 -5.04
C VAL A 177 -15.34 11.74 -6.10
N THR A 178 -15.63 10.49 -5.74
CA THR A 178 -15.63 9.37 -6.70
C THR A 178 -16.73 9.52 -7.77
N HIS A 179 -17.91 10.01 -7.41
CA HIS A 179 -18.95 10.33 -8.39
C HIS A 179 -18.48 11.41 -9.37
N TRP A 180 -17.91 12.50 -8.87
CA TRP A 180 -17.37 13.56 -9.71
C TRP A 180 -16.23 13.07 -10.64
N MET A 181 -15.39 12.13 -10.20
CA MET A 181 -14.32 11.57 -11.03
C MET A 181 -14.82 10.70 -12.18
N ILE A 182 -16.03 10.16 -12.10
CA ILE A 182 -16.62 9.27 -13.12
C ILE A 182 -17.40 10.07 -14.17
N GLU A 183 -17.90 11.26 -13.83
CA GLU A 183 -18.58 12.20 -14.75
C GLU A 183 -17.60 12.85 -15.74
#